data_a31d55c17b7b891bf594d03cc8c8d679
#
_entry.id   a31d55c17b7b891bf594d03cc8c8d679
#
_cell.length_a   1.000
_cell.length_b   1.000
_cell.length_c   1.000
_cell.angle_alpha   90.00
_cell.angle_beta   90.00
_cell.angle_gamma   90.00
#
_symmetry.space_group_name_H-M   'P 1'
#
loop_
_entity.id
_entity.type
_entity.pdbx_description
1 polymer ?
#
loop_
_entity_poly.entity_id
_entity_poly.type
_entity_poly.pdbx_seq_one_letter_code
_entity_poly.pdbx_strand_id
1 'polypeptide(L)'
;MSKKSLAQALSPIQGRRIQTRRSGVHGKGVFALTDFAKGETIIEYVGEIISWKEALRRHPHDPTDPNHTFYFHIDEKHVIDAKYGGNSSRWINHSCKPSCEPDEVDGRVFIKAIRDIKAGEELNYDYGLVIDAPLTKELKLEYPCWCGAKKCRGTLLSSTSEFPKDKKSDKAKSDKKKSDKKSGKKADKTKAKKG
;
A
#
# COMPACT_ATOMS: atom_id res chain seq x y z
N MET A 1 -9.14 -26.08 13.06
CA MET A 1 -9.85 -24.99 12.35
C MET A 1 -9.26 -24.90 10.95
N SER A 2 -10.03 -25.26 9.93
CA SER A 2 -9.58 -25.44 8.55
C SER A 2 -9.26 -24.10 7.89
N LYS A 3 -8.04 -23.95 7.38
CA LYS A 3 -7.63 -22.82 6.52
C LYS A 3 -8.38 -22.95 5.20
N LYS A 4 -9.54 -22.33 5.06
CA LYS A 4 -10.20 -22.17 3.77
C LYS A 4 -9.32 -21.27 2.91
N SER A 5 -8.76 -21.85 1.86
CA SER A 5 -7.95 -21.21 0.84
C SER A 5 -8.69 -19.99 0.25
N LEU A 6 -8.03 -18.81 0.29
CA LEU A 6 -8.49 -17.58 -0.38
C LEU A 6 -8.61 -17.71 -1.91
N ALA A 7 -8.15 -18.82 -2.48
CA ALA A 7 -8.24 -19.10 -3.93
C ALA A 7 -9.68 -19.24 -4.44
N GLN A 8 -10.69 -19.32 -3.57
CA GLN A 8 -12.10 -19.47 -3.94
C GLN A 8 -12.85 -18.16 -4.21
N ALA A 9 -12.19 -16.99 -4.07
CA ALA A 9 -12.87 -15.70 -4.22
C ALA A 9 -12.87 -15.14 -5.66
N LEU A 10 -12.21 -15.76 -6.59
CA LEU A 10 -12.23 -15.38 -8.01
C LEU A 10 -13.01 -16.41 -8.82
N SER A 11 -14.30 -16.54 -8.55
CA SER A 11 -15.21 -17.18 -9.53
C SER A 11 -15.07 -16.45 -10.86
N PRO A 12 -15.02 -17.15 -12.01
CA PRO A 12 -15.04 -16.50 -13.31
C PRO A 12 -16.36 -15.75 -13.43
N ILE A 13 -16.33 -14.47 -13.12
CA ILE A 13 -17.50 -13.60 -13.23
C ILE A 13 -17.75 -13.45 -14.72
N GLN A 14 -18.89 -13.93 -15.18
CA GLN A 14 -19.38 -13.67 -16.52
C GLN A 14 -19.53 -12.14 -16.69
N GLY A 15 -18.61 -11.53 -17.44
CA GLY A 15 -18.64 -10.11 -17.77
C GLY A 15 -17.59 -9.24 -17.07
N ARG A 16 -17.28 -8.16 -17.72
CA ARG A 16 -16.33 -7.15 -17.27
C ARG A 16 -16.99 -6.29 -16.17
N ARG A 17 -16.46 -6.31 -14.96
CA ARG A 17 -17.03 -5.57 -13.82
C ARG A 17 -16.48 -4.16 -13.62
N ILE A 18 -15.35 -3.85 -14.27
CA ILE A 18 -14.71 -2.53 -14.20
C ILE A 18 -14.30 -2.06 -15.59
N GLN A 19 -14.15 -0.75 -15.76
CA GLN A 19 -13.74 -0.13 -17.02
C GLN A 19 -12.77 1.02 -16.78
N THR A 20 -11.68 1.05 -17.55
CA THR A 20 -10.79 2.21 -17.64
C THR A 20 -11.37 3.22 -18.62
N ARG A 21 -11.49 4.49 -18.22
CA ARG A 21 -11.91 5.61 -19.06
C ARG A 21 -11.27 6.91 -18.59
N ARG A 22 -11.52 8.03 -19.28
CA ARG A 22 -11.05 9.35 -18.83
C ARG A 22 -11.63 9.67 -17.45
N SER A 23 -10.78 10.15 -16.54
CA SER A 23 -11.13 10.57 -15.19
C SER A 23 -11.29 12.09 -15.11
N GLY A 24 -12.15 12.53 -14.19
CA GLY A 24 -12.22 13.93 -13.78
C GLY A 24 -11.13 14.32 -12.75
N VAL A 25 -10.42 13.34 -12.18
CA VAL A 25 -9.34 13.57 -11.20
C VAL A 25 -8.01 13.78 -11.94
N HIS A 26 -7.57 12.73 -12.66
CA HIS A 26 -6.31 12.79 -13.41
C HIS A 26 -6.34 11.76 -14.56
N GLY A 27 -5.98 12.14 -15.76
CA GLY A 27 -5.76 11.29 -16.91
C GLY A 27 -6.83 10.20 -17.13
N LYS A 28 -6.48 8.95 -16.81
CA LYS A 28 -7.36 7.79 -16.83
C LYS A 28 -7.80 7.44 -15.41
N GLY A 29 -8.97 6.80 -15.28
CA GLY A 29 -9.47 6.24 -14.03
C GLY A 29 -10.17 4.92 -14.27
N VAL A 30 -10.40 4.15 -13.22
CA VAL A 30 -11.12 2.88 -13.25
C VAL A 30 -12.49 3.07 -12.62
N PHE A 31 -13.52 2.62 -13.30
CA PHE A 31 -14.92 2.81 -12.90
C PHE A 31 -15.62 1.46 -12.72
N ALA A 32 -16.45 1.38 -11.70
CA ALA A 32 -17.33 0.24 -11.48
C ALA A 32 -18.38 0.14 -12.60
N LEU A 33 -18.57 -1.03 -13.18
CA LEU A 33 -19.68 -1.34 -14.10
C LEU A 33 -20.84 -2.04 -13.39
N THR A 34 -20.56 -2.62 -12.23
CA THR A 34 -21.54 -3.27 -11.35
C THR A 34 -21.31 -2.79 -9.93
N ASP A 35 -22.26 -3.01 -9.05
CA ASP A 35 -22.10 -2.75 -7.62
C ASP A 35 -21.02 -3.68 -7.03
N PHE A 36 -20.26 -3.16 -6.04
CA PHE A 36 -19.36 -3.90 -5.19
C PHE A 36 -19.76 -3.72 -3.74
N ALA A 37 -19.81 -4.82 -3.00
CA ALA A 37 -20.08 -4.78 -1.56
C ALA A 37 -18.79 -4.43 -0.78
N LYS A 38 -18.96 -3.81 0.39
CA LYS A 38 -17.84 -3.60 1.32
C LYS A 38 -17.11 -4.91 1.63
N GLY A 39 -15.78 -4.88 1.56
CA GLY A 39 -14.89 -6.03 1.78
C GLY A 39 -14.68 -6.91 0.55
N GLU A 40 -15.37 -6.62 -0.55
CA GLU A 40 -15.22 -7.39 -1.79
C GLU A 40 -13.89 -7.07 -2.49
N THR A 41 -13.18 -8.11 -2.95
CA THR A 41 -11.98 -7.97 -3.78
C THR A 41 -12.39 -7.63 -5.22
N ILE A 42 -11.86 -6.53 -5.73
CA ILE A 42 -12.21 -5.98 -7.05
C ILE A 42 -11.25 -6.47 -8.12
N ILE A 43 -9.95 -6.32 -7.87
CA ILE A 43 -8.89 -6.65 -8.84
C ILE A 43 -7.56 -6.83 -8.11
N GLU A 44 -6.67 -7.66 -8.64
CA GLU A 44 -5.28 -7.73 -8.21
C GLU A 44 -4.47 -6.61 -8.89
N TYR A 45 -3.60 -5.94 -8.12
CA TYR A 45 -2.60 -5.02 -8.67
C TYR A 45 -1.39 -5.82 -9.13
N VAL A 46 -1.23 -5.95 -10.43
CA VAL A 46 -0.17 -6.75 -11.04
C VAL A 46 0.81 -5.90 -11.83
N GLY A 47 2.02 -6.41 -11.98
CA GLY A 47 3.11 -5.82 -12.74
C GLY A 47 4.38 -6.64 -12.57
N GLU A 48 5.49 -6.14 -13.10
CA GLU A 48 6.80 -6.73 -12.90
C GLU A 48 7.28 -6.44 -11.46
N ILE A 49 7.65 -7.48 -10.71
CA ILE A 49 8.26 -7.31 -9.38
C ILE A 49 9.75 -7.05 -9.56
N ILE A 50 10.19 -5.87 -9.13
CA ILE A 50 11.57 -5.41 -9.28
C ILE A 50 12.13 -4.93 -7.93
N SER A 51 13.46 -4.83 -7.84
CA SER A 51 14.09 -4.21 -6.68
C SER A 51 13.93 -2.69 -6.68
N TRP A 52 13.99 -2.06 -5.50
CA TRP A 52 14.02 -0.59 -5.39
C TRP A 52 15.17 0.03 -6.18
N LYS A 53 16.34 -0.64 -6.22
CA LYS A 53 17.47 -0.19 -7.05
C LYS A 53 17.11 -0.12 -8.54
N GLU A 54 16.40 -1.12 -9.03
CA GLU A 54 15.95 -1.15 -10.43
C GLU A 54 14.86 -0.12 -10.67
N ALA A 55 13.93 0.08 -9.73
CA ALA A 55 12.91 1.12 -9.82
C ALA A 55 13.53 2.52 -9.93
N LEU A 56 14.52 2.82 -9.10
CA LEU A 56 15.27 4.08 -9.16
C LEU A 56 16.01 4.26 -10.49
N ARG A 57 16.55 3.19 -11.07
CA ARG A 57 17.21 3.23 -12.38
C ARG A 57 16.21 3.54 -13.51
N ARG A 58 14.97 3.03 -13.40
CA ARG A 58 13.88 3.24 -14.37
C ARG A 58 13.20 4.59 -14.23
N HIS A 59 13.35 5.22 -13.07
CA HIS A 59 12.70 6.51 -12.77
C HIS A 59 13.44 7.68 -13.48
N PRO A 60 12.74 8.70 -14.01
CA PRO A 60 11.28 8.74 -14.16
C PRO A 60 10.79 7.88 -15.35
N HIS A 61 9.57 7.31 -15.23
CA HIS A 61 8.95 6.61 -16.35
C HIS A 61 8.60 7.53 -17.53
N ASP A 62 8.26 8.77 -17.22
CA ASP A 62 7.98 9.85 -18.17
C ASP A 62 8.72 11.10 -17.70
N PRO A 63 9.76 11.57 -18.45
CA PRO A 63 10.48 12.78 -18.08
C PRO A 63 9.63 14.07 -18.09
N THR A 64 8.48 14.06 -18.78
CA THR A 64 7.55 15.21 -18.82
C THR A 64 6.60 15.24 -17.63
N ASP A 65 6.41 14.11 -16.97
CA ASP A 65 5.61 13.96 -15.74
C ASP A 65 6.34 13.00 -14.77
N PRO A 66 7.46 13.44 -14.19
CA PRO A 66 8.37 12.58 -13.44
C PRO A 66 7.73 11.96 -12.19
N ASN A 67 6.71 12.60 -11.62
CA ASN A 67 6.04 12.12 -10.43
C ASN A 67 4.90 11.14 -10.72
N HIS A 68 4.52 10.97 -12.00
CA HIS A 68 3.53 9.99 -12.41
C HIS A 68 4.18 8.63 -12.64
N THR A 69 4.09 7.76 -11.67
CA THR A 69 4.65 6.41 -11.69
C THR A 69 3.58 5.36 -11.47
N PHE A 70 3.87 4.11 -11.85
CA PHE A 70 3.02 2.95 -11.62
C PHE A 70 3.66 1.99 -10.63
N TYR A 71 4.49 2.54 -9.72
CA TYR A 71 5.12 1.75 -8.68
C TYR A 71 4.18 1.51 -7.52
N PHE A 72 4.14 0.27 -7.04
CA PHE A 72 3.44 -0.12 -5.82
C PHE A 72 4.45 -0.79 -4.87
N HIS A 73 4.60 -0.22 -3.67
CA HIS A 73 5.49 -0.75 -2.63
C HIS A 73 4.98 -2.10 -2.11
N ILE A 74 5.85 -3.12 -2.06
CA ILE A 74 5.56 -4.42 -1.44
C ILE A 74 6.27 -4.49 -0.08
N ASP A 75 7.61 -4.37 -0.10
CA ASP A 75 8.46 -4.48 1.08
C ASP A 75 9.71 -3.58 0.96
N GLU A 76 10.62 -3.64 1.92
CA GLU A 76 11.86 -2.85 1.93
C GLU A 76 12.76 -3.10 0.69
N LYS A 77 12.56 -4.20 -0.05
CA LYS A 77 13.41 -4.62 -1.16
C LYS A 77 12.72 -4.55 -2.51
N HIS A 78 11.39 -4.69 -2.55
CA HIS A 78 10.64 -4.92 -3.78
C HIS A 78 9.49 -3.94 -3.98
N VAL A 79 9.21 -3.71 -5.24
CA VAL A 79 8.12 -2.87 -5.74
C VAL A 79 7.52 -3.52 -6.98
N ILE A 80 6.21 -3.39 -7.18
CA ILE A 80 5.56 -3.75 -8.43
C ILE A 80 5.68 -2.57 -9.37
N ASP A 81 6.24 -2.77 -10.56
CA ASP A 81 6.23 -1.82 -11.67
C ASP A 81 5.11 -2.20 -12.65
N ALA A 82 3.94 -1.61 -12.48
CA ALA A 82 2.77 -1.92 -13.32
C ALA A 82 2.81 -1.26 -14.71
N LYS A 83 3.90 -0.53 -15.04
CA LYS A 83 4.17 -0.10 -16.43
C LYS A 83 4.39 -1.31 -17.32
N TYR A 84 4.99 -2.38 -16.79
CA TYR A 84 5.29 -3.62 -17.47
C TYR A 84 4.43 -4.76 -16.91
N GLY A 85 3.70 -5.45 -17.78
CA GLY A 85 2.81 -6.55 -17.38
C GLY A 85 1.62 -6.16 -16.51
N GLY A 86 1.40 -4.85 -16.29
CA GLY A 86 0.30 -4.36 -15.46
C GLY A 86 -1.07 -4.47 -16.14
N ASN A 87 -2.11 -4.47 -15.32
CA ASN A 87 -3.50 -4.48 -15.76
C ASN A 87 -4.18 -3.11 -15.53
N SER A 88 -5.51 -3.06 -15.54
CA SER A 88 -6.26 -1.80 -15.36
C SER A 88 -6.13 -1.20 -13.95
N SER A 89 -5.70 -1.96 -12.94
CA SER A 89 -5.53 -1.46 -11.56
C SER A 89 -4.56 -0.28 -11.46
N ARG A 90 -3.55 -0.23 -12.33
CA ARG A 90 -2.58 0.88 -12.38
C ARG A 90 -3.21 2.25 -12.66
N TRP A 91 -4.45 2.28 -13.18
CA TRP A 91 -5.18 3.51 -13.47
C TRP A 91 -6.15 3.90 -12.36
N ILE A 92 -6.17 3.21 -11.23
CA ILE A 92 -6.98 3.59 -10.08
C ILE A 92 -6.35 4.83 -9.44
N ASN A 93 -7.08 5.95 -9.43
CA ASN A 93 -6.60 7.23 -8.94
C ASN A 93 -6.57 7.31 -7.40
N HIS A 94 -5.81 8.27 -6.90
CA HIS A 94 -5.80 8.61 -5.48
C HIS A 94 -7.07 9.34 -5.06
N SER A 95 -7.51 9.09 -3.81
CA SER A 95 -8.47 9.94 -3.12
C SER A 95 -8.14 10.03 -1.63
N CYS A 96 -8.27 11.25 -1.06
CA CYS A 96 -8.21 11.48 0.39
C CYS A 96 -9.50 11.00 1.12
N LYS A 97 -10.53 10.57 0.36
CA LYS A 97 -11.73 9.89 0.84
C LYS A 97 -11.96 8.66 -0.03
N PRO A 98 -11.16 7.61 0.14
CA PRO A 98 -11.12 6.47 -0.76
C PRO A 98 -12.39 5.61 -0.71
N SER A 99 -12.64 4.88 -1.81
CA SER A 99 -13.64 3.83 -1.90
C SER A 99 -13.04 2.44 -1.74
N CYS A 100 -11.72 2.33 -1.94
CA CYS A 100 -10.97 1.09 -1.90
C CYS A 100 -9.73 1.24 -1.02
N GLU A 101 -9.15 0.10 -0.69
CA GLU A 101 -7.82 0.00 -0.08
C GLU A 101 -7.03 -1.15 -0.72
N PRO A 102 -5.71 -1.06 -0.78
CA PRO A 102 -4.87 -2.19 -1.11
C PRO A 102 -4.75 -3.13 0.10
N ASP A 103 -4.80 -4.44 -0.15
CA ASP A 103 -4.61 -5.50 0.83
C ASP A 103 -3.54 -6.46 0.32
N GLU A 104 -2.45 -6.60 1.07
CA GLU A 104 -1.35 -7.49 0.72
C GLU A 104 -1.57 -8.87 1.34
N VAL A 105 -1.51 -9.88 0.51
CA VAL A 105 -1.63 -11.29 0.90
C VAL A 105 -0.53 -12.08 0.19
N ASP A 106 0.42 -12.61 0.96
CA ASP A 106 1.52 -13.46 0.45
C ASP A 106 2.32 -12.80 -0.70
N GLY A 107 2.63 -11.50 -0.57
CA GLY A 107 3.38 -10.71 -1.56
C GLY A 107 2.58 -10.32 -2.81
N ARG A 108 1.26 -10.57 -2.81
CA ARG A 108 0.32 -10.14 -3.86
C ARG A 108 -0.56 -9.03 -3.32
N VAL A 109 -0.88 -8.06 -4.14
CA VAL A 109 -1.67 -6.90 -3.75
C VAL A 109 -3.05 -6.97 -4.40
N PHE A 110 -4.09 -6.89 -3.57
CA PHE A 110 -5.48 -6.91 -4.01
C PHE A 110 -6.16 -5.59 -3.64
N ILE A 111 -6.89 -5.01 -4.58
CA ILE A 111 -7.70 -3.82 -4.32
C ILE A 111 -9.07 -4.27 -3.83
N LYS A 112 -9.42 -3.86 -2.62
CA LYS A 112 -10.68 -4.19 -1.94
C LYS A 112 -11.56 -2.97 -1.74
N ALA A 113 -12.88 -3.15 -1.81
CA ALA A 113 -13.84 -2.12 -1.46
C ALA A 113 -13.90 -1.93 0.07
N ILE A 114 -13.74 -0.70 0.57
CA ILE A 114 -13.86 -0.39 2.00
C ILE A 114 -15.25 0.12 2.39
N ARG A 115 -16.09 0.36 1.40
CA ARG A 115 -17.52 0.66 1.50
C ARG A 115 -18.26 0.04 0.31
N ASP A 116 -19.58 0.06 0.34
CA ASP A 116 -20.34 -0.24 -0.85
C ASP A 116 -20.05 0.78 -1.95
N ILE A 117 -19.85 0.29 -3.18
CA ILE A 117 -19.53 1.08 -4.38
C ILE A 117 -20.62 0.80 -5.40
N LYS A 118 -21.23 1.85 -5.96
CA LYS A 118 -22.28 1.72 -6.97
C LYS A 118 -21.70 1.70 -8.38
N ALA A 119 -22.40 1.01 -9.28
CA ALA A 119 -22.10 1.09 -10.70
C ALA A 119 -22.03 2.55 -11.16
N GLY A 120 -20.99 2.86 -11.95
CA GLY A 120 -20.69 4.22 -12.42
C GLY A 120 -19.72 5.01 -11.54
N GLU A 121 -19.48 4.61 -10.27
CA GLU A 121 -18.49 5.27 -9.40
C GLU A 121 -17.07 5.01 -9.87
N GLU A 122 -16.19 6.02 -9.71
CA GLU A 122 -14.75 5.86 -9.89
C GLU A 122 -14.13 5.19 -8.67
N LEU A 123 -13.33 4.14 -8.90
CA LEU A 123 -12.56 3.47 -7.88
C LEU A 123 -11.33 4.32 -7.52
N ASN A 124 -11.04 4.42 -6.24
CA ASN A 124 -9.88 5.16 -5.76
C ASN A 124 -9.40 4.62 -4.42
N TYR A 125 -8.10 4.75 -4.16
CA TYR A 125 -7.52 4.44 -2.85
C TYR A 125 -6.56 5.54 -2.41
N ASP A 126 -6.22 5.59 -1.12
CA ASP A 126 -5.18 6.49 -0.63
C ASP A 126 -3.81 5.91 -0.99
N TYR A 127 -3.05 6.61 -1.80
CA TYR A 127 -1.72 6.14 -2.21
C TYR A 127 -0.76 6.04 -1.04
N GLY A 128 -0.97 6.82 0.03
CA GLY A 128 -0.10 6.81 1.19
C GLY A 128 1.36 7.10 0.83
N LEU A 129 1.60 7.92 -0.18
CA LEU A 129 2.93 8.14 -0.74
C LEU A 129 3.88 8.69 0.31
N VAL A 130 4.99 7.99 0.54
CA VAL A 130 6.06 8.39 1.46
C VAL A 130 7.30 8.73 0.65
N ILE A 131 7.88 9.90 0.89
CA ILE A 131 9.15 10.34 0.33
C ILE A 131 10.14 10.47 1.50
N ASP A 132 11.36 9.97 1.31
CA ASP A 132 12.43 10.05 2.31
C ASP A 132 13.02 11.48 2.34
N ALA A 133 12.16 12.43 2.70
CA ALA A 133 12.49 13.85 2.85
C ALA A 133 11.50 14.51 3.84
N PRO A 134 11.89 15.63 4.49
CA PRO A 134 11.00 16.41 5.33
C PRO A 134 9.77 16.91 4.55
N LEU A 135 8.57 16.80 5.14
CA LEU A 135 7.31 17.24 4.54
C LEU A 135 7.21 18.77 4.50
N THR A 136 7.95 19.41 3.60
CA THR A 136 7.90 20.86 3.41
C THR A 136 6.67 21.27 2.57
N LYS A 137 6.40 22.57 2.51
CA LYS A 137 5.34 23.12 1.65
C LYS A 137 5.68 22.88 0.17
N GLU A 138 6.94 23.05 -0.20
CA GLU A 138 7.48 22.88 -1.54
C GLU A 138 7.29 21.43 -1.99
N LEU A 139 7.69 20.46 -1.16
CA LEU A 139 7.52 19.03 -1.47
C LEU A 139 6.04 18.67 -1.67
N LYS A 140 5.12 19.24 -0.88
CA LYS A 140 3.68 19.02 -1.05
C LYS A 140 3.15 19.56 -2.38
N LEU A 141 3.72 20.65 -2.90
CA LEU A 141 3.35 21.23 -4.19
C LEU A 141 3.86 20.41 -5.39
N GLU A 142 4.92 19.62 -5.20
CA GLU A 142 5.42 18.67 -6.20
C GLU A 142 4.50 17.45 -6.39
N TYR A 143 3.69 17.14 -5.36
CA TYR A 143 2.76 16.01 -5.36
C TYR A 143 1.32 16.46 -5.07
N PRO A 144 0.72 17.29 -5.95
CA PRO A 144 -0.59 17.86 -5.69
C PRO A 144 -1.71 16.82 -5.79
N CYS A 145 -2.77 17.00 -4.99
CA CYS A 145 -3.95 16.16 -5.02
C CYS A 145 -5.17 16.94 -5.48
N TRP A 146 -5.87 16.42 -6.51
CA TRP A 146 -7.10 16.99 -7.08
C TRP A 146 -8.31 16.08 -6.91
N CYS A 147 -8.34 15.23 -5.89
CA CYS A 147 -9.39 14.22 -5.70
C CYS A 147 -10.80 14.81 -5.43
N GLY A 148 -10.93 16.11 -5.20
CA GLY A 148 -12.22 16.77 -4.97
C GLY A 148 -12.90 16.45 -3.63
N ALA A 149 -12.27 15.68 -2.74
CA ALA A 149 -12.85 15.36 -1.43
C ALA A 149 -12.98 16.61 -0.55
N LYS A 150 -14.08 16.73 0.21
CA LYS A 150 -14.31 17.89 1.12
C LYS A 150 -13.16 18.11 2.13
N LYS A 151 -12.47 17.05 2.53
CA LYS A 151 -11.30 17.08 3.43
C LYS A 151 -10.04 16.61 2.67
N CYS A 152 -9.85 17.14 1.46
CA CYS A 152 -8.63 16.85 0.68
C CYS A 152 -7.40 17.41 1.39
N ARG A 153 -6.31 16.62 1.45
CA ARG A 153 -5.01 17.02 2.01
C ARG A 153 -4.26 18.03 1.12
N GLY A 154 -4.69 18.20 -0.14
CA GLY A 154 -4.00 19.01 -1.13
C GLY A 154 -2.72 18.36 -1.67
N THR A 155 -2.36 17.16 -1.20
CA THR A 155 -1.17 16.42 -1.63
C THR A 155 -1.44 14.91 -1.64
N LEU A 156 -0.71 14.17 -2.48
CA LEU A 156 -0.69 12.70 -2.51
C LEU A 156 0.14 12.10 -1.36
N LEU A 157 1.00 12.93 -0.75
CA LEU A 157 1.89 12.49 0.30
C LEU A 157 1.11 12.07 1.55
N SER A 158 1.61 11.02 2.21
CA SER A 158 1.15 10.64 3.54
C SER A 158 1.37 11.78 4.55
N SER A 159 0.54 11.83 5.58
CA SER A 159 0.77 12.73 6.73
C SER A 159 1.92 12.26 7.62
N THR A 160 2.38 11.02 7.44
CA THR A 160 3.52 10.44 8.15
C THR A 160 4.72 10.38 7.21
N SER A 161 5.89 10.80 7.68
CA SER A 161 7.16 10.72 6.94
C SER A 161 7.86 9.36 7.11
N GLU A 162 7.22 8.41 7.77
CA GLU A 162 7.79 7.08 8.03
C GLU A 162 7.05 6.00 7.23
N PHE A 163 7.82 5.12 6.58
CA PHE A 163 7.27 3.87 6.06
C PHE A 163 6.65 3.06 7.20
N PRO A 164 5.53 2.36 6.97
CA PRO A 164 4.98 1.45 7.96
C PRO A 164 6.07 0.45 8.36
N LYS A 165 6.50 0.47 9.63
CA LYS A 165 7.43 -0.54 10.15
C LYS A 165 6.70 -1.88 10.12
N ASP A 166 7.28 -2.87 9.45
CA ASP A 166 6.75 -4.22 9.43
C ASP A 166 6.47 -4.71 10.86
N LYS A 167 5.22 -5.06 11.15
CA LYS A 167 4.79 -5.57 12.47
C LYS A 167 5.52 -6.84 12.92
N LYS A 168 6.38 -7.42 12.07
CA LYS A 168 7.22 -8.60 12.38
C LYS A 168 8.53 -8.27 13.09
N SER A 169 9.07 -7.04 12.97
CA SER A 169 10.34 -6.67 13.61
C SER A 169 10.22 -6.39 15.11
N ASP A 170 9.05 -6.02 15.60
CA ASP A 170 8.86 -5.70 17.03
C ASP A 170 8.73 -6.95 17.91
N LYS A 171 8.31 -8.12 17.36
CA LYS A 171 8.23 -9.36 18.12
C LYS A 171 9.61 -9.96 18.43
N ALA A 172 10.59 -9.79 17.54
CA ALA A 172 11.93 -10.29 17.73
C ALA A 172 12.75 -9.49 18.77
N LYS A 173 12.40 -8.20 18.97
CA LYS A 173 13.07 -7.35 19.99
C LYS A 173 12.50 -7.52 21.39
N SER A 174 11.22 -7.92 21.53
CA SER A 174 10.60 -8.16 22.82
C SER A 174 11.09 -9.47 23.47
N ASP A 175 11.41 -10.49 22.66
CA ASP A 175 11.87 -11.78 23.15
C ASP A 175 13.35 -11.74 23.58
N LYS A 176 14.18 -10.92 22.90
CA LYS A 176 15.60 -10.73 23.27
C LYS A 176 15.75 -9.97 24.60
N LYS A 177 14.82 -9.05 24.91
CA LYS A 177 14.84 -8.27 26.17
C LYS A 177 14.34 -9.05 27.39
N LYS A 178 13.65 -10.19 27.16
CA LYS A 178 13.21 -11.11 28.23
C LYS A 178 14.27 -12.15 28.58
N SER A 179 15.16 -12.53 27.65
CA SER A 179 16.25 -13.47 27.89
C SER A 179 17.39 -12.85 28.71
N ASP A 180 17.71 -11.56 28.47
CA ASP A 180 18.79 -10.87 29.18
C ASP A 180 18.43 -10.46 30.62
N LYS A 181 17.13 -10.41 30.97
CA LYS A 181 16.71 -10.13 32.37
C LYS A 181 16.68 -11.39 33.26
N LYS A 182 16.83 -12.59 32.70
CA LYS A 182 16.81 -13.84 33.47
C LYS A 182 18.20 -14.34 33.86
N SER A 183 19.25 -13.86 33.20
CA SER A 183 20.66 -14.21 33.51
C SER A 183 21.34 -13.31 34.55
N GLY A 184 20.75 -12.13 34.85
CA GLY A 184 21.33 -11.18 35.83
C GLY A 184 20.92 -11.37 37.31
N LYS A 185 20.15 -12.41 37.64
CA LYS A 185 19.61 -12.59 39.02
C LYS A 185 20.15 -13.83 39.77
N LYS A 186 21.28 -14.41 39.30
CA LYS A 186 21.86 -15.62 39.92
C LYS A 186 23.32 -15.50 40.42
N ALA A 187 23.83 -14.29 40.57
CA ALA A 187 25.19 -14.05 41.05
C ALA A 187 25.22 -12.98 42.16
N ASP A 188 24.43 -13.18 43.23
CA ASP A 188 24.69 -12.46 44.49
C ASP A 188 24.01 -13.15 45.68
N LYS A 189 24.54 -14.32 46.05
CA LYS A 189 24.29 -14.98 47.38
C LYS A 189 25.35 -16.02 47.66
N THR A 190 26.59 -15.58 47.82
CA THR A 190 27.62 -16.34 48.56
C THR A 190 28.80 -15.44 48.91
N LYS A 191 28.65 -14.61 49.93
CA LYS A 191 29.78 -14.14 50.77
C LYS A 191 29.29 -13.47 52.02
N ALA A 192 28.94 -14.25 53.03
CA ALA A 192 28.98 -13.79 54.42
C ALA A 192 28.82 -14.98 55.33
N LYS A 193 29.99 -15.66 55.62
CA LYS A 193 30.25 -16.38 56.87
C LYS A 193 31.69 -16.87 56.83
N LYS A 194 32.58 -16.11 57.45
CA LYS A 194 33.72 -16.55 58.27
C LYS A 194 34.53 -15.34 58.70
N GLY A 195 34.62 -15.18 59.98
CA GLY A 195 35.49 -14.27 60.66
C GLY A 195 34.80 -13.66 61.84
#